data_1e67f7717d19610c588e68f4f2fd7fc4
#
_entry.id   1e67f7717d19610c588e68f4f2fd7fc4
#
_cell.length_a   1.000
_cell.length_b   1.000
_cell.length_c   1.000
_cell.angle_alpha   90.00
_cell.angle_beta   90.00
_cell.angle_gamma   90.00
#
_symmetry.space_group_name_H-M   'P 1'
#
loop_
_entity.id
_entity.type
_entity.pdbx_description
1 polymer ?
#
loop_
_entity_poly.entity_id
_entity_poly.type
_entity_poly.pdbx_seq_one_letter_code
_entity_poly.pdbx_strand_id
1 'polypeptide(L)'
;IVFPVENDLHSPNRFRMNPLGQLRAMQQMDEVGMTMIAIYHSHPSGPKRPSITDLQEMRYPGTIYLIWSKTRVEWELHAFNIQGQQAVEIELMVR
;
A
#
# COMPACT_ATOMS: atom_id res chain seq x y z
N ILE A 1 -6.78 7.93 9.98
CA ILE A 1 -5.53 8.73 9.98
C ILE A 1 -4.51 8.06 9.09
N VAL A 2 -3.77 8.86 8.34
CA VAL A 2 -2.71 8.41 7.44
C VAL A 2 -1.36 8.68 8.09
N PHE A 3 -0.48 7.68 8.05
CA PHE A 3 0.91 7.79 8.51
C PHE A 3 1.82 7.65 7.29
N PRO A 4 2.31 8.75 6.71
CA PRO A 4 3.14 8.69 5.51
C PRO A 4 4.51 8.07 5.79
N VAL A 5 4.98 7.26 4.85
CA VAL A 5 6.30 6.62 4.90
C VAL A 5 7.00 6.83 3.56
N GLU A 6 8.26 7.22 3.62
CA GLU A 6 9.05 7.49 2.42
C GLU A 6 9.29 6.23 1.59
N ASN A 7 9.23 6.37 0.28
CA ASN A 7 9.62 5.32 -0.66
C ASN A 7 11.13 5.41 -0.91
N ASP A 8 11.88 4.43 -0.39
CA ASP A 8 13.34 4.39 -0.53
C ASP A 8 13.81 4.29 -1.98
N LEU A 9 12.99 3.74 -2.86
CA LEU A 9 13.35 3.59 -4.27
C LEU A 9 13.20 4.89 -5.07
N HIS A 10 12.50 5.89 -4.54
CA HIS A 10 12.26 7.19 -5.19
C HIS A 10 11.82 7.05 -6.65
N SER A 11 10.97 6.05 -6.92
CA SER A 11 10.55 5.66 -8.27
C SER A 11 9.04 5.74 -8.40
N PRO A 12 8.51 6.21 -9.55
CA PRO A 12 7.06 6.27 -9.77
C PRO A 12 6.43 4.90 -9.99
N ASN A 13 7.21 3.86 -10.27
CA ASN A 13 6.69 2.53 -10.60
C ASN A 13 7.30 1.41 -9.74
N ARG A 14 8.11 1.72 -8.75
CA ARG A 14 8.65 0.76 -7.77
C ARG A 14 8.55 1.34 -6.37
N PHE A 15 8.34 0.47 -5.40
CA PHE A 15 8.02 0.89 -4.05
C PHE A 15 8.73 0.01 -3.01
N ARG A 16 9.39 0.66 -2.05
CA ARG A 16 9.87 0.03 -0.82
C ARG A 16 9.78 1.07 0.29
N MET A 17 8.98 0.80 1.31
CA MET A 17 8.90 1.68 2.47
C MET A 17 10.24 1.75 3.20
N ASN A 18 10.65 2.97 3.55
CA ASN A 18 11.81 3.18 4.39
C ASN A 18 11.65 2.45 5.72
N PRO A 19 12.59 1.55 6.13
CA PRO A 19 12.42 0.74 7.35
C PRO A 19 12.29 1.58 8.62
N LEU A 20 13.06 2.66 8.73
CA LEU A 20 12.99 3.55 9.89
C LEU A 20 11.66 4.32 9.89
N GLY A 21 11.17 4.73 8.73
CA GLY A 21 9.86 5.36 8.57
C GLY A 21 8.73 4.43 8.99
N GLN A 22 8.82 3.15 8.62
CA GLN A 22 7.85 2.14 9.07
C GLN A 22 7.82 2.03 10.59
N LEU A 23 8.99 1.91 11.21
CA LEU A 23 9.10 1.80 12.67
C LEU A 23 8.49 3.03 13.36
N ARG A 24 8.78 4.23 12.87
CA ARG A 24 8.21 5.46 13.42
C ARG A 24 6.69 5.50 13.29
N ALA A 25 6.17 5.09 12.14
CA ALA A 25 4.71 5.04 11.92
C ALA A 25 4.05 4.07 12.89
N MET A 26 4.62 2.87 13.08
CA MET A 26 4.10 1.88 14.02
C MET A 26 4.14 2.39 15.46
N GLN A 27 5.21 3.06 15.85
CA GLN A 27 5.32 3.66 17.18
C GLN A 27 4.25 4.74 17.40
N GLN A 28 4.01 5.58 16.40
CA GLN A 28 2.97 6.61 16.45
C GLN A 28 1.58 6.00 16.57
N MET A 29 1.30 4.92 15.84
CA MET A 29 0.03 4.20 15.96
C MET A 29 -0.17 3.65 17.37
N ASP A 30 0.86 3.02 17.93
CA ASP A 30 0.81 2.47 19.29
C ASP A 30 0.54 3.57 20.33
N GLU A 31 1.20 4.71 20.20
CA GLU A 31 1.03 5.83 21.14
C GLU A 31 -0.40 6.36 21.18
N VAL A 32 -1.12 6.32 20.07
CA VAL A 32 -2.50 6.79 19.97
C VAL A 32 -3.52 5.65 20.00
N GLY A 33 -3.09 4.43 20.23
CA GLY A 33 -3.98 3.26 20.35
C GLY A 33 -4.64 2.85 19.03
N MET A 34 -4.01 3.12 17.89
CA MET A 34 -4.53 2.77 16.57
C MET A 34 -3.89 1.50 16.03
N THR A 35 -4.65 0.79 15.19
CA THR A 35 -4.19 -0.42 14.50
C THR A 35 -4.13 -0.13 12.99
N MET A 36 -3.06 -0.60 12.35
CA MET A 36 -2.94 -0.52 10.89
C MET A 36 -3.92 -1.46 10.22
N ILE A 37 -4.79 -0.93 9.36
CA ILE A 37 -5.76 -1.75 8.62
C ILE A 37 -5.44 -1.83 7.14
N ALA A 38 -4.71 -0.86 6.60
CA ALA A 38 -4.39 -0.82 5.18
C ALA A 38 -3.07 -0.11 4.93
N ILE A 39 -2.42 -0.50 3.86
CA ILE A 39 -1.26 0.20 3.29
C ILE A 39 -1.67 0.64 1.90
N TYR A 40 -1.36 1.87 1.52
CA TYR A 40 -1.64 2.30 0.17
C TYR A 40 -0.48 3.06 -0.46
N HIS A 41 -0.42 3.00 -1.78
CA HIS A 41 0.52 3.75 -2.58
C HIS A 41 -0.08 4.02 -3.97
N SER A 42 0.58 4.85 -4.75
CA SER A 42 0.13 5.19 -6.08
C SER A 42 0.97 4.51 -7.16
N HIS A 43 0.32 4.16 -8.26
CA HIS A 43 0.94 3.68 -9.50
C HIS A 43 0.64 4.70 -10.61
N PRO A 44 1.42 5.80 -10.72
CA PRO A 44 1.09 6.86 -11.68
C PRO A 44 1.20 6.43 -13.15
N SER A 45 1.99 5.40 -13.43
CA SER A 45 2.16 4.87 -14.80
C SER A 45 2.23 3.35 -14.84
N GLY A 46 1.85 2.71 -13.75
CA GLY A 46 1.96 1.27 -13.59
C GLY A 46 0.62 0.54 -13.69
N PRO A 47 0.65 -0.77 -13.47
CA PRO A 47 -0.56 -1.60 -13.49
C PRO A 47 -1.47 -1.29 -12.30
N LYS A 48 -2.74 -1.70 -12.43
CA LYS A 48 -3.75 -1.53 -11.39
C LYS A 48 -3.59 -2.53 -10.23
N ARG A 49 -2.72 -3.51 -10.37
CA ARG A 49 -2.50 -4.58 -9.40
C ARG A 49 -1.17 -4.40 -8.69
N PRO A 50 -0.97 -5.01 -7.50
CA PRO A 50 0.34 -5.05 -6.86
C PRO A 50 1.40 -5.58 -7.81
N SER A 51 2.56 -4.96 -7.81
CA SER A 51 3.71 -5.40 -8.60
C SER A 51 4.38 -6.61 -7.93
N ILE A 52 5.30 -7.25 -8.64
CA ILE A 52 6.14 -8.30 -8.05
C ILE A 52 6.92 -7.75 -6.86
N THR A 53 7.43 -6.52 -6.97
CA THR A 53 8.12 -5.85 -5.86
C THR A 53 7.21 -5.66 -4.66
N ASP A 54 5.96 -5.24 -4.88
CA ASP A 54 4.97 -5.10 -3.81
C ASP A 54 4.77 -6.42 -3.06
N LEU A 55 4.63 -7.53 -3.81
CA LEU A 55 4.43 -8.85 -3.22
C LEU A 55 5.66 -9.34 -2.44
N GLN A 56 6.86 -9.08 -2.97
CA GLN A 56 8.12 -9.47 -2.34
C GLN A 56 8.41 -8.67 -1.08
N GLU A 57 8.01 -7.40 -1.05
CA GLU A 57 8.29 -6.48 0.06
C GLU A 57 7.16 -6.45 1.09
N MET A 58 6.12 -7.25 0.92
CA MET A 58 5.01 -7.33 1.86
C MET A 58 5.47 -7.84 3.22
N ARG A 59 5.24 -7.03 4.25
CA ARG A 59 5.68 -7.30 5.63
C ARG A 59 4.53 -7.55 6.61
N TYR A 60 3.31 -7.25 6.20
CA TYR A 60 2.16 -7.21 7.10
C TYR A 60 1.02 -8.06 6.55
N PRO A 61 1.09 -9.41 6.75
CA PRO A 61 0.03 -10.31 6.28
C PRO A 61 -1.31 -9.96 6.94
N GLY A 62 -2.39 -10.10 6.19
CA GLY A 62 -3.73 -9.73 6.66
C GLY A 62 -4.07 -8.24 6.49
N THR A 63 -3.13 -7.42 6.06
CA THR A 63 -3.35 -6.00 5.79
C THR A 63 -3.87 -5.83 4.37
N ILE A 64 -4.81 -4.89 4.20
CA ILE A 64 -5.34 -4.55 2.88
C ILE A 64 -4.36 -3.63 2.16
N TYR A 65 -4.07 -3.92 0.90
CA TYR A 65 -3.29 -3.06 0.02
C TYR A 65 -4.23 -2.25 -0.87
N LEU A 66 -4.10 -0.93 -0.79
CA LEU A 66 -4.87 -0.01 -1.62
C LEU A 66 -3.93 0.59 -2.66
N ILE A 67 -4.31 0.50 -3.92
CA ILE A 67 -3.49 1.03 -5.02
C ILE A 67 -4.29 2.08 -5.78
N TRP A 68 -3.78 3.31 -5.81
CA TRP A 68 -4.25 4.37 -6.68
C TRP A 68 -3.51 4.26 -8.00
N SER A 69 -4.22 3.91 -9.06
CA SER A 69 -3.64 3.85 -10.40
C SER A 69 -4.23 4.93 -11.29
N LYS A 70 -3.40 5.51 -12.14
CA LYS A 70 -3.82 6.55 -13.06
C LYS A 70 -4.16 5.95 -14.41
N THR A 71 -5.38 6.22 -14.89
CA THR A 71 -5.78 5.97 -16.27
C THR A 71 -5.55 7.21 -17.11
N ARG A 72 -5.98 7.20 -18.38
CA ARG A 72 -5.86 8.39 -19.24
C ARG A 72 -6.68 9.58 -18.74
N VAL A 73 -7.77 9.34 -18.02
CA VAL A 73 -8.75 10.35 -17.66
C VAL A 73 -8.92 10.55 -16.17
N GLU A 74 -8.60 9.54 -15.35
CA GLU A 74 -8.88 9.62 -13.92
C GLU A 74 -7.94 8.72 -13.09
N TRP A 75 -8.00 8.89 -11.77
CA TRP A 75 -7.39 7.98 -10.82
C TRP A 75 -8.43 6.95 -10.38
N GLU A 76 -8.01 5.69 -10.28
CA GLU A 76 -8.84 4.59 -9.79
C GLU A 76 -8.22 4.00 -8.53
N LEU A 77 -9.06 3.64 -7.56
CA LEU A 77 -8.64 2.97 -6.34
C LEU A 77 -9.03 1.50 -6.39
N HIS A 78 -8.05 0.62 -6.19
CA HIS A 78 -8.26 -0.82 -6.11
C HIS A 78 -7.73 -1.35 -4.78
N ALA A 79 -8.43 -2.32 -4.20
CA ALA A 79 -8.05 -2.96 -2.95
C ALA A 79 -7.70 -4.42 -3.17
N PHE A 80 -6.64 -4.89 -2.50
CA PHE A 80 -6.16 -6.25 -2.61
C PHE A 80 -5.87 -6.84 -1.25
N ASN A 81 -6.20 -8.11 -1.10
CA ASN A 81 -5.72 -8.93 0.01
C ASN A 81 -4.56 -9.77 -0.50
N ILE A 82 -3.41 -9.66 0.15
CA ILE A 82 -2.21 -10.40 -0.23
C ILE A 82 -2.18 -11.72 0.55
N GLN A 83 -2.20 -12.82 -0.18
CA GLN A 83 -2.13 -14.18 0.37
C GLN A 83 -0.93 -14.90 -0.23
N GLY A 84 0.16 -15.01 0.53
CA GLY A 84 1.42 -15.55 0.03
C GLY A 84 1.97 -14.72 -1.12
N GLN A 85 2.10 -15.32 -2.30
CA GLN A 85 2.58 -14.64 -3.51
C GLN A 85 1.43 -14.19 -4.43
N GLN A 86 0.20 -14.20 -3.93
CA GLN A 86 -0.98 -13.85 -4.72
C GLN A 86 -1.69 -12.63 -4.16
N ALA A 87 -2.13 -11.75 -5.06
CA ALA A 87 -2.98 -10.63 -4.75
C ALA A 87 -4.42 -10.94 -5.21
N VAL A 88 -5.34 -10.93 -4.26
CA VAL A 88 -6.76 -11.15 -4.54
C VAL A 88 -7.49 -9.83 -4.44
N GLU A 89 -8.08 -9.37 -5.52
CA GLU A 89 -8.81 -8.12 -5.52
C GLU A 89 -10.08 -8.24 -4.71
N ILE A 90 -10.36 -7.23 -3.88
CA ILE A 90 -11.59 -7.11 -3.10
C ILE A 90 -12.39 -5.93 -3.58
N GLU A 91 -13.72 -6.09 -3.58
CA GLU A 91 -14.63 -5.03 -3.96
C GLU A 91 -14.67 -3.94 -2.88
N LEU A 92 -14.54 -2.68 -3.32
CA LEU A 92 -14.69 -1.52 -2.44
C LEU A 92 -16.12 -1.00 -2.54
N MET A 93 -16.78 -0.90 -1.38
CA MET A 93 -18.09 -0.27 -1.29
C MET A 93 -17.94 1.05 -0.55
N VAL A 94 -18.31 2.15 -1.22
CA VAL A 94 -18.31 3.49 -0.64
C VAL A 94 -19.74 3.84 -0.24
N ARG A 95 -19.91 4.18 1.02
CA ARG A 95 -21.21 4.55 1.58
C ARG A 95 -21.24 6.01 1.99
#